data_4788d6b3fb9ab96175edcc79b6b65360
#
_entry.id   4788d6b3fb9ab96175edcc79b6b65360
#
_cell.length_a   1.000
_cell.length_b   1.000
_cell.length_c   1.000
_cell.angle_alpha   90.00
_cell.angle_beta   90.00
_cell.angle_gamma   90.00
#
_symmetry.space_group_name_H-M   'P 1'
#
loop_
_entity.id
_entity.type
_entity.pdbx_description
1 polymer ?
#
loop_
_entity_poly.entity_id
_entity_poly.type
_entity_poly.pdbx_seq_one_letter_code
_entity_poly.pdbx_strand_id
1 'polypeptide(L)'
;MDTIKRWMKNGASFLEDSILLSSLRQGVVLAIPFLMAGSIALVLNSFPVSGYQAFLDGFLGGRVRDLLVLIYNSTLNALSLLLLVTISYNYGRNRDGERAVLYPLVALCSYVACVYKGEETAPLEIFSPPWLFTAIVVALGSSALFRCLVKLKPLRNRQYTEGADVLFNRAITAIWPAVLIVALFAALNVLLSEILGTTALHNVASDLFMTLFEQVGRNFGGALLFILSIHLLWFFGVHGSNVLDGVARQFFENGIEVNRQLIEQGSAPTEIYSKTFFDTFVLMGGCGTALCLVIAMLIVCRGKSNRRLAKIGAFPVLF
;
A
#
# COMPACT_ATOMS: atom_id res chain seq x y z
N MET A 1 12.23 -16.17 29.49
CA MET A 1 12.38 -14.82 28.92
C MET A 1 13.43 -14.78 27.79
N ASP A 2 14.50 -15.53 27.89
CA ASP A 2 15.60 -15.56 26.90
C ASP A 2 15.24 -16.28 25.60
N THR A 3 14.36 -17.28 25.67
CA THR A 3 13.88 -17.99 24.46
C THR A 3 13.03 -17.08 23.57
N ILE A 4 12.15 -16.26 24.15
CA ILE A 4 11.33 -15.30 23.43
C ILE A 4 12.20 -14.20 22.81
N LYS A 5 13.16 -13.67 23.57
CA LYS A 5 14.12 -12.68 23.06
C LYS A 5 14.97 -13.23 21.91
N ARG A 6 15.39 -14.49 22.00
CA ARG A 6 16.16 -15.16 20.94
C ARG A 6 15.31 -15.39 19.69
N TRP A 7 14.04 -15.79 19.85
CA TRP A 7 13.09 -15.96 18.75
C TRP A 7 12.78 -14.61 18.07
N MET A 8 12.53 -13.56 18.85
CA MET A 8 12.36 -12.20 18.34
C MET A 8 13.60 -11.68 17.61
N LYS A 9 14.80 -11.94 18.15
CA LYS A 9 16.05 -11.54 17.50
C LYS A 9 16.29 -12.29 16.20
N ASN A 10 16.04 -13.59 16.14
CA ASN A 10 16.15 -14.39 14.92
C ASN A 10 15.09 -14.00 13.88
N GLY A 11 13.86 -13.68 14.31
CA GLY A 11 12.82 -13.14 13.44
C GLY A 11 13.21 -11.76 12.88
N ALA A 12 13.74 -10.87 13.72
CA ALA A 12 14.20 -9.56 13.31
C ALA A 12 15.36 -9.64 12.29
N SER A 13 16.36 -10.52 12.54
CA SER A 13 17.46 -10.71 11.59
C SER A 13 17.00 -11.30 10.26
N PHE A 14 16.08 -12.27 10.28
CA PHE A 14 15.48 -12.79 9.04
C PHE A 14 14.75 -11.70 8.23
N LEU A 15 14.05 -10.79 8.92
CA LEU A 15 13.36 -9.65 8.30
C LEU A 15 14.37 -8.61 7.76
N GLU A 16 15.46 -8.37 8.46
CA GLU A 16 16.54 -7.46 8.04
C GLU A 16 17.32 -8.00 6.85
N ASP A 17 17.58 -9.30 6.81
CA ASP A 17 18.35 -9.96 5.76
C ASP A 17 17.51 -10.22 4.48
N SER A 18 16.18 -10.20 4.59
CA SER A 18 15.30 -10.37 3.45
C SER A 18 15.31 -9.14 2.54
N ILE A 19 15.78 -9.34 1.30
CA ILE A 19 15.81 -8.26 0.32
C ILE A 19 14.42 -7.76 -0.06
N LEU A 20 13.42 -8.64 -0.07
CA LEU A 20 12.04 -8.27 -0.37
C LEU A 20 11.51 -7.30 0.69
N LEU A 21 11.69 -7.65 1.97
CA LEU A 21 11.25 -6.81 3.08
C LEU A 21 12.08 -5.54 3.22
N SER A 22 13.38 -5.61 2.98
CA SER A 22 14.25 -4.43 2.94
C SER A 22 13.84 -3.46 1.85
N SER A 23 13.55 -3.95 0.64
CA SER A 23 13.11 -3.12 -0.49
C SER A 23 11.72 -2.53 -0.25
N LEU A 24 10.80 -3.30 0.34
CA LEU A 24 9.48 -2.83 0.75
C LEU A 24 9.60 -1.68 1.77
N ARG A 25 10.34 -1.90 2.85
CA ARG A 25 10.57 -0.89 3.89
C ARG A 25 11.21 0.39 3.33
N GLN A 26 12.25 0.26 2.53
CA GLN A 26 12.94 1.40 1.91
C GLN A 26 12.02 2.13 0.92
N GLY A 27 11.20 1.39 0.17
CA GLY A 27 10.22 1.96 -0.75
C GLY A 27 9.18 2.80 -0.03
N VAL A 28 8.61 2.29 1.07
CA VAL A 28 7.67 3.04 1.92
C VAL A 28 8.31 4.30 2.50
N VAL A 29 9.56 4.21 2.99
CA VAL A 29 10.28 5.38 3.54
C VAL A 29 10.48 6.47 2.48
N LEU A 30 10.79 6.10 1.23
CA LEU A 30 10.92 7.08 0.14
C LEU A 30 9.58 7.71 -0.26
N ALA A 31 8.46 7.06 -0.02
CA ALA A 31 7.14 7.60 -0.29
C ALA A 31 6.66 8.61 0.78
N ILE A 32 7.24 8.61 2.00
CA ILE A 32 6.80 9.45 3.13
C ILE A 32 6.60 10.93 2.76
N PRO A 33 7.51 11.64 2.06
CA PRO A 33 7.31 13.05 1.74
C PRO A 33 6.04 13.31 0.92
N PHE A 34 5.73 12.42 -0.02
CA PHE A 34 4.54 12.53 -0.87
C PHE A 34 3.25 12.20 -0.09
N LEU A 35 3.32 11.21 0.79
CA LEU A 35 2.22 10.87 1.70
C LEU A 35 1.90 12.04 2.65
N MET A 36 2.92 12.69 3.18
CA MET A 36 2.76 13.87 4.03
C MET A 36 2.12 15.03 3.27
N ALA A 37 2.54 15.31 2.04
CA ALA A 37 1.94 16.37 1.21
C ALA A 37 0.45 16.09 0.95
N GLY A 38 0.10 14.86 0.59
CA GLY A 38 -1.28 14.45 0.36
C GLY A 38 -2.13 14.48 1.63
N SER A 39 -1.58 14.04 2.77
CA SER A 39 -2.28 14.07 4.06
C SER A 39 -2.59 15.51 4.50
N ILE A 40 -1.64 16.42 4.35
CA ILE A 40 -1.86 17.85 4.65
C ILE A 40 -2.97 18.41 3.74
N ALA A 41 -2.91 18.13 2.44
CA ALA A 41 -3.95 18.58 1.50
C ALA A 41 -5.33 18.01 1.86
N LEU A 42 -5.41 16.73 2.23
CA LEU A 42 -6.65 16.09 2.66
C LEU A 42 -7.21 16.71 3.92
N VAL A 43 -6.39 16.93 4.95
CA VAL A 43 -6.80 17.55 6.21
C VAL A 43 -7.31 18.98 5.96
N LEU A 44 -6.58 19.78 5.17
CA LEU A 44 -7.00 21.14 4.83
C LEU A 44 -8.28 21.15 4.01
N ASN A 45 -8.49 20.22 3.10
CA ASN A 45 -9.70 20.12 2.29
C ASN A 45 -10.92 19.67 3.12
N SER A 46 -10.73 18.79 4.11
CA SER A 46 -11.81 18.11 4.83
C SER A 46 -12.02 18.66 6.25
N PHE A 47 -11.40 19.77 6.61
CA PHE A 47 -11.47 20.30 7.97
C PHE A 47 -12.91 20.68 8.36
N PRO A 48 -13.50 20.07 9.42
CA PRO A 48 -14.95 20.08 9.66
C PRO A 48 -15.45 21.36 10.35
N VAL A 49 -15.09 22.55 9.85
CA VAL A 49 -15.56 23.85 10.33
C VAL A 49 -16.31 24.54 9.21
N SER A 50 -17.61 24.78 9.40
CA SER A 50 -18.49 25.33 8.37
C SER A 50 -18.00 26.67 7.79
N GLY A 51 -17.52 27.58 8.65
CA GLY A 51 -16.95 28.86 8.21
C GLY A 51 -15.69 28.69 7.33
N TYR A 52 -14.86 27.72 7.65
CA TYR A 52 -13.67 27.38 6.86
C TYR A 52 -14.06 26.75 5.51
N GLN A 53 -15.03 25.87 5.49
CA GLN A 53 -15.53 25.28 4.24
C GLN A 53 -16.13 26.34 3.33
N ALA A 54 -16.96 27.24 3.86
CA ALA A 54 -17.50 28.37 3.10
C ALA A 54 -16.39 29.32 2.57
N PHE A 55 -15.32 29.52 3.36
CA PHE A 55 -14.15 30.27 2.91
C PHE A 55 -13.45 29.57 1.74
N LEU A 56 -13.20 28.24 1.82
CA LEU A 56 -12.57 27.48 0.72
C LEU A 56 -13.39 27.55 -0.58
N ASP A 57 -14.72 27.47 -0.47
CA ASP A 57 -15.62 27.51 -1.62
C ASP A 57 -15.72 28.93 -2.21
N GLY A 58 -15.71 29.97 -1.38
CA GLY A 58 -15.80 31.37 -1.79
C GLY A 58 -14.48 31.98 -2.26
N PHE A 59 -13.37 31.58 -1.67
CA PHE A 59 -12.08 32.19 -1.95
C PHE A 59 -11.55 31.78 -3.32
N LEU A 60 -11.27 32.75 -4.17
CA LEU A 60 -10.86 32.58 -5.57
C LEU A 60 -11.83 31.69 -6.40
N GLY A 61 -13.12 31.65 -6.04
CA GLY A 61 -14.11 30.83 -6.75
C GLY A 61 -13.88 29.33 -6.63
N GLY A 62 -13.43 28.86 -5.46
CA GLY A 62 -13.18 27.42 -5.20
C GLY A 62 -11.84 26.88 -5.68
N ARG A 63 -11.01 27.67 -6.36
CA ARG A 63 -9.72 27.21 -6.92
C ARG A 63 -8.74 26.67 -5.88
N VAL A 64 -8.86 27.12 -4.62
CA VAL A 64 -8.03 26.58 -3.53
C VAL A 64 -8.44 25.13 -3.22
N ARG A 65 -9.72 24.83 -3.23
CA ARG A 65 -10.22 23.46 -3.08
C ARG A 65 -9.72 22.58 -4.22
N ASP A 66 -9.81 23.04 -5.46
CA ASP A 66 -9.29 22.32 -6.62
C ASP A 66 -7.80 22.02 -6.49
N LEU A 67 -7.00 22.99 -6.04
CA LEU A 67 -5.58 22.80 -5.77
C LEU A 67 -5.33 21.70 -4.72
N LEU A 68 -6.06 21.71 -3.61
CA LEU A 68 -5.93 20.69 -2.56
C LEU A 68 -6.32 19.30 -3.07
N VAL A 69 -7.39 19.20 -3.87
CA VAL A 69 -7.81 17.96 -4.50
C VAL A 69 -6.77 17.46 -5.50
N LEU A 70 -6.16 18.33 -6.29
CA LEU A 70 -5.08 17.95 -7.21
C LEU A 70 -3.85 17.44 -6.47
N ILE A 71 -3.44 18.09 -5.37
CA ILE A 71 -2.34 17.60 -4.53
C ILE A 71 -2.67 16.23 -3.95
N TYR A 72 -3.86 16.04 -3.40
CA TYR A 72 -4.32 14.76 -2.88
C TYR A 72 -4.29 13.66 -3.95
N ASN A 73 -4.85 13.93 -5.12
CA ASN A 73 -4.92 12.95 -6.23
C ASN A 73 -3.55 12.59 -6.79
N SER A 74 -2.61 13.53 -6.85
CA SER A 74 -1.26 13.28 -7.33
C SER A 74 -0.33 12.60 -6.32
N THR A 75 -0.76 12.48 -5.06
CA THR A 75 0.05 11.94 -3.96
C THR A 75 -0.61 10.75 -3.28
N LEU A 76 -1.52 10.98 -2.32
CA LEU A 76 -2.18 9.89 -1.58
C LEU A 76 -3.03 9.00 -2.48
N ASN A 77 -3.77 9.58 -3.42
CA ASN A 77 -4.59 8.79 -4.34
C ASN A 77 -3.75 8.07 -5.42
N ALA A 78 -2.48 8.41 -5.57
CA ALA A 78 -1.51 7.71 -6.42
C ALA A 78 -0.56 6.79 -5.62
N LEU A 79 -0.93 6.38 -4.40
CA LEU A 79 -0.09 5.63 -3.48
C LEU A 79 0.45 4.32 -4.06
N SER A 80 -0.39 3.58 -4.78
CA SER A 80 0.02 2.31 -5.39
C SER A 80 1.11 2.51 -6.45
N LEU A 81 1.02 3.58 -7.25
CA LEU A 81 2.07 3.94 -8.20
C LEU A 81 3.38 4.33 -7.51
N LEU A 82 3.29 5.19 -6.48
CA LEU A 82 4.46 5.64 -5.74
C LEU A 82 5.21 4.45 -5.11
N LEU A 83 4.49 3.53 -4.47
CA LEU A 83 5.10 2.36 -3.87
C LEU A 83 5.60 1.35 -4.91
N LEU A 84 4.88 1.16 -6.02
CA LEU A 84 5.35 0.33 -7.12
C LEU A 84 6.74 0.77 -7.60
N VAL A 85 6.90 2.07 -7.86
CA VAL A 85 8.15 2.67 -8.35
C VAL A 85 9.26 2.62 -7.30
N THR A 86 8.96 3.03 -6.07
CA THR A 86 9.99 3.12 -5.02
C THR A 86 10.45 1.76 -4.52
N ILE A 87 9.58 0.76 -4.42
CA ILE A 87 9.93 -0.61 -4.01
C ILE A 87 10.78 -1.29 -5.09
N SER A 88 10.35 -1.25 -6.35
CA SER A 88 11.09 -1.86 -7.45
C SER A 88 12.44 -1.20 -7.69
N TYR A 89 12.53 0.13 -7.57
CA TYR A 89 13.80 0.86 -7.62
C TYR A 89 14.76 0.41 -6.51
N ASN A 90 14.28 0.32 -5.25
CA ASN A 90 15.13 -0.12 -4.15
C ASN A 90 15.56 -1.58 -4.29
N TYR A 91 14.69 -2.45 -4.82
CA TYR A 91 15.06 -3.81 -5.13
C TYR A 91 16.21 -3.86 -6.15
N GLY A 92 16.11 -3.11 -7.24
CA GLY A 92 17.15 -2.99 -8.26
C GLY A 92 18.43 -2.39 -7.68
N ARG A 93 18.33 -1.30 -6.92
CA ARG A 93 19.48 -0.65 -6.27
C ARG A 93 20.23 -1.57 -5.33
N ASN A 94 19.53 -2.36 -4.54
CA ASN A 94 20.13 -3.28 -3.57
C ASN A 94 20.78 -4.51 -4.22
N ARG A 95 20.41 -4.84 -5.46
CA ARG A 95 20.85 -6.08 -6.11
C ARG A 95 21.63 -5.92 -7.42
N ASP A 96 21.38 -4.86 -8.15
CA ASP A 96 21.94 -4.67 -9.51
C ASP A 96 22.25 -3.18 -9.77
N GLY A 97 22.63 -2.46 -8.75
CA GLY A 97 22.90 -1.01 -8.68
C GLY A 97 22.94 -0.24 -9.99
N GLU A 98 23.62 -0.80 -10.97
CA GLU A 98 23.82 -0.21 -12.29
C GLU A 98 22.55 -0.18 -13.17
N ARG A 99 21.62 -1.14 -12.99
CA ARG A 99 20.36 -1.23 -13.74
C ARG A 99 19.14 -0.83 -12.91
N ALA A 100 19.35 -0.20 -11.74
CA ALA A 100 18.27 0.11 -10.79
C ALA A 100 17.07 0.82 -11.44
N VAL A 101 17.30 1.69 -12.42
CA VAL A 101 16.26 2.46 -13.12
C VAL A 101 15.37 1.60 -14.01
N LEU A 102 15.85 0.45 -14.50
CA LEU A 102 15.04 -0.43 -15.36
C LEU A 102 13.99 -1.21 -14.57
N TYR A 103 14.22 -1.47 -13.28
CA TYR A 103 13.32 -2.22 -12.44
C TYR A 103 11.93 -1.57 -12.29
N PRO A 104 11.81 -0.27 -11.94
CA PRO A 104 10.51 0.40 -11.89
C PRO A 104 9.81 0.48 -13.23
N LEU A 105 10.53 0.60 -14.34
CA LEU A 105 9.93 0.61 -15.67
C LEU A 105 9.30 -0.74 -16.02
N VAL A 106 10.03 -1.83 -15.77
CA VAL A 106 9.50 -3.19 -15.97
C VAL A 106 8.34 -3.46 -15.03
N ALA A 107 8.43 -3.05 -13.76
CA ALA A 107 7.36 -3.22 -12.80
C ALA A 107 6.10 -2.45 -13.18
N LEU A 108 6.24 -1.21 -13.68
CA LEU A 108 5.11 -0.40 -14.13
C LEU A 108 4.39 -1.03 -15.32
N CYS A 109 5.14 -1.44 -16.36
CA CYS A 109 4.55 -2.12 -17.52
C CYS A 109 3.87 -3.43 -17.11
N SER A 110 4.50 -4.22 -16.25
CA SER A 110 3.94 -5.47 -15.72
C SER A 110 2.68 -5.24 -14.90
N TYR A 111 2.66 -4.17 -14.10
CA TYR A 111 1.51 -3.79 -13.29
C TYR A 111 0.31 -3.42 -14.17
N VAL A 112 0.52 -2.52 -15.13
CA VAL A 112 -0.55 -2.14 -16.06
C VAL A 112 -1.06 -3.36 -16.84
N ALA A 113 -0.16 -4.22 -17.33
CA ALA A 113 -0.53 -5.46 -18.01
C ALA A 113 -1.33 -6.42 -17.12
N CYS A 114 -1.08 -6.41 -15.81
CA CYS A 114 -1.78 -7.27 -14.85
C CYS A 114 -3.16 -6.76 -14.43
N VAL A 115 -3.38 -5.42 -14.41
CA VAL A 115 -4.61 -4.83 -13.82
C VAL A 115 -5.53 -4.17 -14.83
N TYR A 116 -5.05 -3.85 -16.04
CA TYR A 116 -5.83 -3.14 -17.05
C TYR A 116 -6.89 -4.04 -17.69
N LYS A 117 -8.13 -3.57 -17.76
CA LYS A 117 -9.30 -4.27 -18.31
C LYS A 117 -9.88 -3.62 -19.58
N GLY A 118 -9.13 -2.80 -20.26
CA GLY A 118 -9.66 -2.06 -21.42
C GLY A 118 -10.45 -0.81 -21.00
N GLU A 119 -11.50 -0.47 -21.75
CA GLU A 119 -12.24 0.78 -21.58
C GLU A 119 -13.02 0.92 -20.26
N GLU A 120 -13.29 -0.19 -19.57
CA GLU A 120 -14.01 -0.20 -18.29
C GLU A 120 -13.17 0.29 -17.11
N THR A 121 -11.86 0.42 -17.27
CA THR A 121 -10.96 0.81 -16.17
C THR A 121 -10.55 2.27 -16.33
N ALA A 122 -10.95 3.13 -15.38
CA ALA A 122 -10.45 4.51 -15.35
C ALA A 122 -8.91 4.50 -15.14
N PRO A 123 -8.13 5.11 -16.04
CA PRO A 123 -6.66 4.96 -16.05
C PRO A 123 -5.95 5.33 -14.75
N LEU A 124 -6.51 6.25 -13.95
CA LEU A 124 -5.93 6.69 -12.68
C LEU A 124 -6.39 5.85 -11.49
N GLU A 125 -7.53 5.19 -11.59
CA GLU A 125 -8.10 4.40 -10.49
C GLU A 125 -7.22 3.22 -10.09
N ILE A 126 -6.56 2.56 -11.05
CA ILE A 126 -5.66 1.45 -10.80
C ILE A 126 -4.44 1.82 -9.93
N PHE A 127 -4.12 3.11 -9.82
CA PHE A 127 -3.02 3.60 -9.00
C PHE A 127 -3.46 4.03 -7.59
N SER A 128 -4.74 3.96 -7.29
CA SER A 128 -5.32 4.36 -6.02
C SER A 128 -5.01 3.37 -4.88
N PRO A 129 -5.18 3.77 -3.60
CA PRO A 129 -4.83 2.94 -2.44
C PRO A 129 -5.42 1.53 -2.40
N PRO A 130 -6.66 1.26 -2.84
CA PRO A 130 -7.19 -0.11 -2.89
C PRO A 130 -6.30 -1.10 -3.67
N TRP A 131 -5.60 -0.64 -4.68
CA TRP A 131 -4.71 -1.46 -5.52
C TRP A 131 -3.29 -1.66 -4.94
N LEU A 132 -3.05 -1.16 -3.74
CA LEU A 132 -1.74 -1.16 -3.09
C LEU A 132 -1.12 -2.55 -2.96
N PHE A 133 -1.91 -3.54 -2.55
CA PHE A 133 -1.42 -4.92 -2.40
C PHE A 133 -0.92 -5.48 -3.73
N THR A 134 -1.71 -5.31 -4.78
CA THR A 134 -1.34 -5.75 -6.14
C THR A 134 -0.07 -5.06 -6.61
N ALA A 135 0.06 -3.75 -6.36
CA ALA A 135 1.25 -2.98 -6.70
C ALA A 135 2.51 -3.53 -5.99
N ILE A 136 2.43 -3.86 -4.70
CA ILE A 136 3.54 -4.43 -3.94
C ILE A 136 3.93 -5.81 -4.49
N VAL A 137 2.97 -6.69 -4.72
CA VAL A 137 3.22 -8.05 -5.23
C VAL A 137 3.87 -7.98 -6.62
N VAL A 138 3.34 -7.13 -7.51
CA VAL A 138 3.90 -6.96 -8.86
C VAL A 138 5.27 -6.30 -8.80
N ALA A 139 5.49 -5.28 -7.96
CA ALA A 139 6.79 -4.64 -7.81
C ALA A 139 7.88 -5.64 -7.40
N LEU A 140 7.61 -6.45 -6.39
CA LEU A 140 8.57 -7.44 -5.88
C LEU A 140 8.71 -8.63 -6.85
N GLY A 141 7.60 -9.15 -7.38
CA GLY A 141 7.58 -10.30 -8.28
C GLY A 141 8.27 -9.99 -9.61
N SER A 142 7.91 -8.89 -10.28
CA SER A 142 8.54 -8.46 -11.54
C SER A 142 10.02 -8.15 -11.35
N SER A 143 10.40 -7.51 -10.24
CA SER A 143 11.80 -7.20 -9.92
C SER A 143 12.62 -8.47 -9.69
N ALA A 144 12.08 -9.44 -8.96
CA ALA A 144 12.77 -10.73 -8.74
C ALA A 144 12.95 -11.51 -10.04
N LEU A 145 11.91 -11.57 -10.87
CA LEU A 145 11.95 -12.22 -12.18
C LEU A 145 12.93 -11.50 -13.13
N PHE A 146 12.88 -10.16 -13.19
CA PHE A 146 13.79 -9.38 -14.03
C PHE A 146 15.24 -9.65 -13.69
N ARG A 147 15.57 -9.67 -12.39
CA ARG A 147 16.90 -10.03 -11.94
C ARG A 147 17.33 -11.45 -12.37
N CYS A 148 16.43 -12.42 -12.28
CA CYS A 148 16.71 -13.79 -12.71
C CYS A 148 16.95 -13.85 -14.22
N LEU A 149 16.07 -13.25 -15.01
CA LEU A 149 16.14 -13.33 -16.47
C LEU A 149 17.35 -12.60 -17.06
N VAL A 150 17.70 -11.42 -16.52
CA VAL A 150 18.90 -10.65 -16.97
C VAL A 150 20.18 -11.44 -16.75
N LYS A 151 20.24 -12.37 -15.80
CA LYS A 151 21.41 -13.22 -15.54
C LYS A 151 21.50 -14.42 -16.47
N LEU A 152 20.43 -14.80 -17.16
CA LEU A 152 20.42 -15.94 -18.05
C LEU A 152 21.20 -15.63 -19.34
N LYS A 153 22.25 -16.40 -19.60
CA LYS A 153 23.12 -16.24 -20.79
C LYS A 153 22.34 -16.19 -22.12
N PRO A 154 21.31 -17.04 -22.40
CA PRO A 154 20.61 -17.04 -23.67
C PRO A 154 19.75 -15.79 -23.90
N LEU A 155 19.31 -15.10 -22.84
CA LEU A 155 18.48 -13.89 -22.94
C LEU A 155 19.32 -12.61 -22.95
N ARG A 156 20.60 -12.72 -22.65
CA ARG A 156 21.54 -11.61 -22.64
C ARG A 156 22.02 -11.34 -24.06
N ASN A 157 21.46 -10.31 -24.71
CA ASN A 157 22.00 -9.83 -25.98
C ASN A 157 23.50 -9.56 -25.83
N ARG A 158 24.30 -9.95 -26.86
CA ARG A 158 25.71 -9.59 -26.90
C ARG A 158 25.84 -8.06 -26.90
N GLN A 159 26.88 -7.54 -26.28
CA GLN A 159 27.23 -6.15 -26.40
C GLN A 159 27.48 -5.84 -27.87
N TYR A 160 26.58 -5.08 -28.49
CA TYR A 160 26.58 -4.88 -29.94
C TYR A 160 27.55 -3.81 -30.41
N THR A 161 28.08 -2.97 -29.50
CA THR A 161 28.93 -1.85 -29.91
C THR A 161 30.03 -1.58 -28.87
N GLU A 162 31.27 -1.82 -29.28
CA GLU A 162 32.43 -1.23 -28.64
C GLU A 162 32.33 0.28 -28.85
N GLY A 163 32.24 1.05 -27.74
CA GLY A 163 32.11 2.52 -27.75
C GLY A 163 30.72 3.09 -27.54
N ALA A 164 29.66 2.28 -27.46
CA ALA A 164 28.35 2.78 -27.09
C ALA A 164 28.25 3.09 -25.58
N ASP A 165 27.39 4.08 -25.23
CA ASP A 165 27.11 4.44 -23.85
C ASP A 165 26.71 3.20 -23.03
N VAL A 166 27.20 3.16 -21.80
CA VAL A 166 26.93 2.10 -20.83
C VAL A 166 25.43 1.93 -20.60
N LEU A 167 24.68 3.04 -20.55
CA LEU A 167 23.24 3.02 -20.35
C LEU A 167 22.51 2.36 -21.53
N PHE A 168 22.94 2.68 -22.78
CA PHE A 168 22.41 2.06 -23.98
C PHE A 168 22.61 0.55 -23.99
N ASN A 169 23.83 0.06 -23.71
CA ASN A 169 24.13 -1.36 -23.66
C ASN A 169 23.31 -2.09 -22.58
N ARG A 170 23.05 -1.45 -21.44
CA ARG A 170 22.21 -1.99 -20.38
C ARG A 170 20.74 -2.10 -20.82
N ALA A 171 20.23 -1.09 -21.51
CA ALA A 171 18.87 -1.11 -22.05
C ALA A 171 18.67 -2.22 -23.09
N ILE A 172 19.60 -2.36 -24.05
CA ILE A 172 19.55 -3.42 -25.07
C ILE A 172 19.57 -4.81 -24.45
N THR A 173 20.41 -5.05 -23.43
CA THR A 173 20.47 -6.35 -22.76
C THR A 173 19.22 -6.69 -21.95
N ALA A 174 18.41 -5.70 -21.63
CA ALA A 174 17.18 -5.85 -20.85
C ALA A 174 15.93 -6.08 -21.72
N ILE A 175 16.00 -5.94 -23.06
CA ILE A 175 14.83 -6.02 -23.94
C ILE A 175 14.08 -7.34 -23.74
N TRP A 176 14.74 -8.49 -23.97
CA TRP A 176 14.08 -9.79 -23.86
C TRP A 176 13.58 -10.12 -22.46
N PRO A 177 14.37 -9.89 -21.38
CA PRO A 177 13.86 -10.00 -20.02
C PRO A 177 12.60 -9.16 -19.76
N ALA A 178 12.59 -7.91 -20.20
CA ALA A 178 11.44 -7.02 -20.00
C ALA A 178 10.20 -7.52 -20.77
N VAL A 179 10.34 -7.85 -22.04
CA VAL A 179 9.24 -8.37 -22.88
C VAL A 179 8.65 -9.63 -22.27
N LEU A 180 9.49 -10.59 -21.86
CA LEU A 180 9.01 -11.86 -21.29
C LEU A 180 8.25 -11.65 -19.97
N ILE A 181 8.70 -10.71 -19.13
CA ILE A 181 8.03 -10.44 -17.84
C ILE A 181 6.70 -9.75 -18.08
N VAL A 182 6.64 -8.72 -18.91
CA VAL A 182 5.38 -8.05 -19.24
C VAL A 182 4.38 -9.03 -19.85
N ALA A 183 4.83 -9.87 -20.79
CA ALA A 183 4.01 -10.92 -21.39
C ALA A 183 3.52 -11.94 -20.35
N LEU A 184 4.37 -12.32 -19.39
CA LEU A 184 3.99 -13.22 -18.29
C LEU A 184 2.88 -12.61 -17.42
N PHE A 185 3.00 -11.35 -17.03
CA PHE A 185 1.98 -10.69 -16.23
C PHE A 185 0.67 -10.45 -17.00
N ALA A 186 0.76 -10.16 -18.31
CA ALA A 186 -0.41 -10.10 -19.18
C ALA A 186 -1.11 -11.45 -19.30
N ALA A 187 -0.34 -12.52 -19.52
CA ALA A 187 -0.87 -13.89 -19.58
C ALA A 187 -1.50 -14.31 -18.22
N LEU A 188 -0.88 -13.93 -17.11
CA LEU A 188 -1.43 -14.16 -15.77
C LEU A 188 -2.78 -13.46 -15.58
N ASN A 189 -2.91 -12.21 -16.04
CA ASN A 189 -4.17 -11.47 -15.98
C ASN A 189 -5.27 -12.18 -16.78
N VAL A 190 -4.98 -12.56 -18.03
CA VAL A 190 -5.93 -13.31 -18.89
C VAL A 190 -6.33 -14.63 -18.23
N LEU A 191 -5.36 -15.40 -17.74
CA LEU A 191 -5.60 -16.69 -17.10
C LEU A 191 -6.45 -16.57 -15.84
N LEU A 192 -6.18 -15.58 -14.99
CA LEU A 192 -6.97 -15.34 -13.77
C LEU A 192 -8.40 -14.91 -14.12
N SER A 193 -8.60 -14.10 -15.15
CA SER A 193 -9.94 -13.71 -15.58
C SER A 193 -10.76 -14.86 -16.13
N GLU A 194 -10.13 -15.79 -16.85
CA GLU A 194 -10.78 -16.99 -17.39
C GLU A 194 -11.15 -18.02 -16.30
N ILE A 195 -10.25 -18.25 -15.32
CA ILE A 195 -10.43 -19.29 -14.30
C ILE A 195 -11.35 -18.83 -13.18
N LEU A 196 -11.20 -17.59 -12.73
CA LEU A 196 -11.88 -17.09 -11.53
C LEU A 196 -13.10 -16.21 -11.86
N GLY A 197 -13.35 -15.91 -13.15
CA GLY A 197 -14.42 -15.00 -13.55
C GLY A 197 -14.27 -13.58 -12.99
N THR A 198 -13.13 -13.29 -12.36
CA THR A 198 -12.81 -12.02 -11.71
C THR A 198 -11.52 -11.47 -12.29
N THR A 199 -11.47 -10.17 -12.40
CA THR A 199 -10.24 -9.54 -12.82
C THR A 199 -9.34 -9.34 -11.63
N ALA A 200 -8.13 -9.78 -11.81
CA ALA A 200 -6.94 -9.36 -11.10
C ALA A 200 -6.65 -10.02 -9.75
N LEU A 201 -5.36 -10.14 -9.55
CA LEU A 201 -4.67 -10.45 -8.30
C LEU A 201 -5.22 -9.66 -7.08
N HIS A 202 -5.81 -8.48 -7.30
CA HIS A 202 -6.49 -7.66 -6.31
C HIS A 202 -7.71 -8.37 -5.70
N ASN A 203 -8.60 -8.92 -6.54
CA ASN A 203 -9.78 -9.62 -6.05
C ASN A 203 -9.40 -10.93 -5.35
N VAL A 204 -8.39 -11.65 -5.84
CA VAL A 204 -7.92 -12.88 -5.19
C VAL A 204 -7.48 -12.65 -3.75
N ALA A 205 -6.74 -11.56 -3.50
CA ALA A 205 -6.32 -11.21 -2.14
C ALA A 205 -7.52 -10.79 -1.26
N SER A 206 -8.42 -9.96 -1.82
CA SER A 206 -9.64 -9.54 -1.13
C SER A 206 -10.54 -10.74 -0.79
N ASP A 207 -10.78 -11.63 -1.75
CA ASP A 207 -11.64 -12.80 -1.60
C ASP A 207 -11.07 -13.80 -0.57
N LEU A 208 -9.73 -13.97 -0.54
CA LEU A 208 -9.08 -14.79 0.47
C LEU A 208 -9.33 -14.25 1.89
N PHE A 209 -9.19 -12.96 2.08
CA PHE A 209 -9.49 -12.33 3.36
C PHE A 209 -11.00 -12.39 3.67
N MET A 210 -11.88 -12.15 2.70
CA MET A 210 -13.32 -12.24 2.88
C MET A 210 -13.75 -13.61 3.37
N THR A 211 -13.28 -14.69 2.76
CA THR A 211 -13.57 -16.06 3.16
C THR A 211 -13.21 -16.34 4.63
N LEU A 212 -12.06 -15.80 5.08
CA LEU A 212 -11.64 -15.92 6.48
C LEU A 212 -12.59 -15.18 7.43
N PHE A 213 -13.03 -13.98 7.06
CA PHE A 213 -13.93 -13.17 7.89
C PHE A 213 -15.37 -13.72 7.90
N GLU A 214 -15.86 -14.26 6.80
CA GLU A 214 -17.18 -14.90 6.72
C GLU A 214 -17.29 -16.10 7.68
N GLN A 215 -16.21 -16.90 7.81
CA GLN A 215 -16.19 -18.03 8.73
C GLN A 215 -16.21 -17.63 10.20
N VAL A 216 -15.60 -16.49 10.55
CA VAL A 216 -15.52 -16.03 11.96
C VAL A 216 -16.75 -15.21 12.36
N GLY A 217 -17.40 -14.55 11.41
CA GLY A 217 -18.61 -13.76 11.65
C GLY A 217 -18.38 -12.35 12.22
N ARG A 218 -19.48 -11.57 12.30
CA ARG A 218 -19.47 -10.17 12.82
C ARG A 218 -19.55 -10.13 14.35
N ASN A 219 -18.68 -10.84 15.01
CA ASN A 219 -18.60 -10.93 16.46
C ASN A 219 -17.24 -10.39 16.96
N PHE A 220 -17.00 -10.51 18.26
CA PHE A 220 -15.72 -10.10 18.86
C PHE A 220 -14.52 -10.80 18.20
N GLY A 221 -14.65 -12.08 17.84
CA GLY A 221 -13.60 -12.84 17.17
C GLY A 221 -13.27 -12.27 15.80
N GLY A 222 -14.28 -11.95 14.99
CA GLY A 222 -14.10 -11.30 13.67
C GLY A 222 -13.50 -9.90 13.79
N ALA A 223 -13.95 -9.12 14.77
CA ALA A 223 -13.37 -7.80 15.05
C ALA A 223 -11.89 -7.90 15.45
N LEU A 224 -11.55 -8.83 16.33
CA LEU A 224 -10.17 -9.06 16.76
C LEU A 224 -9.30 -9.54 15.60
N LEU A 225 -9.78 -10.47 14.78
CA LEU A 225 -9.08 -10.94 13.58
C LEU A 225 -8.81 -9.79 12.61
N PHE A 226 -9.80 -8.92 12.37
CA PHE A 226 -9.66 -7.75 11.50
C PHE A 226 -8.56 -6.80 12.01
N ILE A 227 -8.61 -6.45 13.29
CA ILE A 227 -7.62 -5.57 13.92
C ILE A 227 -6.22 -6.18 13.86
N LEU A 228 -6.08 -7.47 14.21
CA LEU A 228 -4.80 -8.17 14.15
C LEU A 228 -4.25 -8.24 12.73
N SER A 229 -5.13 -8.45 11.73
CA SER A 229 -4.72 -8.48 10.32
C SER A 229 -4.22 -7.11 9.85
N ILE A 230 -4.89 -6.01 10.23
CA ILE A 230 -4.41 -4.65 9.97
C ILE A 230 -3.01 -4.44 10.56
N HIS A 231 -2.82 -4.77 11.83
CA HIS A 231 -1.54 -4.55 12.54
C HIS A 231 -0.44 -5.46 12.01
N LEU A 232 -0.76 -6.70 11.63
CA LEU A 232 0.17 -7.61 11.00
C LEU A 232 0.67 -7.08 9.65
N LEU A 233 -0.23 -6.56 8.82
CA LEU A 233 0.15 -5.93 7.56
C LEU A 233 1.04 -4.71 7.80
N TRP A 234 0.72 -3.88 8.79
CA TRP A 234 1.57 -2.76 9.20
C TRP A 234 2.96 -3.18 9.69
N PHE A 235 3.06 -4.31 10.39
CA PHE A 235 4.35 -4.87 10.80
C PHE A 235 5.25 -5.17 9.59
N PHE A 236 4.67 -5.60 8.47
CA PHE A 236 5.38 -5.81 7.20
C PHE A 236 5.55 -4.53 6.37
N GLY A 237 5.15 -3.37 6.87
CA GLY A 237 5.23 -2.08 6.17
C GLY A 237 4.14 -1.86 5.12
N VAL A 238 3.08 -2.67 5.17
CA VAL A 238 1.92 -2.55 4.29
C VAL A 238 0.81 -1.81 5.02
N HIS A 239 0.14 -0.86 4.36
CA HIS A 239 -0.96 -0.11 4.96
C HIS A 239 -2.20 -0.99 5.12
N GLY A 240 -2.32 -1.62 6.30
CA GLY A 240 -3.30 -2.68 6.55
C GLY A 240 -4.74 -2.28 6.32
N SER A 241 -5.16 -1.08 6.74
CA SER A 241 -6.53 -0.61 6.53
C SER A 241 -6.86 -0.40 5.06
N ASN A 242 -5.92 0.02 4.21
CA ASN A 242 -6.16 0.17 2.78
C ASN A 242 -6.29 -1.19 2.08
N VAL A 243 -5.47 -2.16 2.46
CA VAL A 243 -5.56 -3.52 1.91
C VAL A 243 -6.86 -4.19 2.29
N LEU A 244 -7.31 -3.99 3.53
CA LEU A 244 -8.53 -4.59 4.07
C LEU A 244 -9.77 -3.68 3.92
N ASP A 245 -9.69 -2.56 3.17
CA ASP A 245 -10.83 -1.65 2.98
C ASP A 245 -12.01 -2.35 2.29
N GLY A 246 -11.76 -3.24 1.33
CA GLY A 246 -12.78 -4.08 0.72
C GLY A 246 -13.52 -4.94 1.74
N VAL A 247 -12.79 -5.59 2.64
CA VAL A 247 -13.36 -6.36 3.75
C VAL A 247 -14.13 -5.45 4.71
N ALA A 248 -13.55 -4.30 5.06
CA ALA A 248 -14.19 -3.34 5.96
C ALA A 248 -15.55 -2.87 5.42
N ARG A 249 -15.62 -2.52 4.15
CA ARG A 249 -16.87 -2.09 3.49
C ARG A 249 -17.86 -3.23 3.37
N GLN A 250 -17.47 -4.32 2.76
CA GLN A 250 -18.40 -5.42 2.48
C GLN A 250 -18.91 -6.09 3.76
N PHE A 251 -18.06 -6.21 4.78
CA PHE A 251 -18.37 -6.98 5.98
C PHE A 251 -18.89 -6.13 7.15
N PHE A 252 -18.37 -4.91 7.33
CA PHE A 252 -18.67 -4.10 8.52
C PHE A 252 -19.42 -2.79 8.22
N GLU A 253 -19.50 -2.31 6.98
CA GLU A 253 -20.13 -1.02 6.67
C GLU A 253 -21.63 -1.02 6.91
N ASN A 254 -22.32 -2.10 6.58
CA ASN A 254 -23.76 -2.22 6.69
C ASN A 254 -24.29 -2.22 8.14
N GLY A 255 -23.45 -2.38 9.15
CA GLY A 255 -23.87 -2.48 10.54
C GLY A 255 -24.62 -1.25 11.07
N ILE A 256 -24.28 -0.05 10.61
CA ILE A 256 -24.98 1.19 11.00
C ILE A 256 -26.37 1.23 10.40
N GLU A 257 -26.52 0.85 9.14
CA GLU A 257 -27.82 0.86 8.48
C GLU A 257 -28.76 -0.18 9.10
N VAL A 258 -28.25 -1.38 9.43
CA VAL A 258 -28.99 -2.40 10.16
C VAL A 258 -29.46 -1.86 11.54
N ASN A 259 -28.56 -1.22 12.28
CA ASN A 259 -28.91 -0.62 13.57
C ASN A 259 -29.96 0.49 13.43
N ARG A 260 -29.87 1.33 12.40
CA ARG A 260 -30.86 2.38 12.13
C ARG A 260 -32.24 1.79 11.89
N GLN A 261 -32.33 0.75 11.04
CA GLN A 261 -33.58 0.07 10.75
C GLN A 261 -34.17 -0.61 12.01
N LEU A 262 -33.34 -1.20 12.85
CA LEU A 262 -33.78 -1.78 14.13
C LEU A 262 -34.37 -0.73 15.06
N ILE A 263 -33.72 0.42 15.18
CA ILE A 263 -34.21 1.53 16.02
C ILE A 263 -35.53 2.09 15.47
N GLU A 264 -35.67 2.27 14.17
CA GLU A 264 -36.91 2.71 13.50
C GLU A 264 -38.08 1.71 13.75
N GLN A 265 -37.75 0.42 13.89
CA GLN A 265 -38.72 -0.64 14.26
C GLN A 265 -38.96 -0.77 15.77
N GLY A 266 -38.36 0.10 16.59
CA GLY A 266 -38.47 0.05 18.06
C GLY A 266 -37.64 -1.08 18.71
N SER A 267 -36.73 -1.69 17.99
CA SER A 267 -35.81 -2.74 18.46
C SER A 267 -34.47 -2.19 18.89
N ALA A 268 -33.78 -2.88 19.80
CA ALA A 268 -32.43 -2.48 20.22
C ALA A 268 -31.39 -2.75 19.10
N PRO A 269 -30.38 -1.88 18.93
CA PRO A 269 -29.30 -2.10 17.97
C PRO A 269 -28.48 -3.33 18.37
N THR A 270 -28.12 -4.16 17.39
CA THR A 270 -27.38 -5.42 17.61
C THR A 270 -25.98 -5.41 17.03
N GLU A 271 -25.72 -4.57 16.01
CA GLU A 271 -24.44 -4.51 15.33
C GLU A 271 -23.47 -3.55 16.04
N ILE A 272 -22.59 -4.11 16.88
CA ILE A 272 -21.57 -3.34 17.62
C ILE A 272 -20.36 -3.06 16.74
N TYR A 273 -19.88 -4.09 16.02
CA TYR A 273 -18.64 -4.04 15.24
C TYR A 273 -18.91 -3.54 13.82
N SER A 274 -19.15 -2.23 13.70
CA SER A 274 -19.32 -1.55 12.41
C SER A 274 -18.00 -0.93 11.92
N LYS A 275 -17.91 -0.62 10.63
CA LYS A 275 -16.75 0.11 10.08
C LYS A 275 -16.49 1.42 10.85
N THR A 276 -17.55 2.16 11.16
CA THR A 276 -17.44 3.41 11.95
C THR A 276 -16.95 3.16 13.38
N PHE A 277 -17.30 2.03 14.00
CA PHE A 277 -16.73 1.65 15.28
C PHE A 277 -15.21 1.51 15.20
N PHE A 278 -14.70 0.82 14.18
CA PHE A 278 -13.26 0.68 13.99
C PHE A 278 -12.59 2.03 13.73
N ASP A 279 -13.14 2.83 12.82
CA ASP A 279 -12.56 4.13 12.45
C ASP A 279 -12.54 5.09 13.64
N THR A 280 -13.57 5.06 14.50
CA THR A 280 -13.70 6.01 15.61
C THR A 280 -12.94 5.57 16.87
N PHE A 281 -13.04 4.30 17.25
CA PHE A 281 -12.53 3.84 18.55
C PHE A 281 -11.25 3.01 18.47
N VAL A 282 -11.05 2.28 17.39
CA VAL A 282 -9.90 1.36 17.26
C VAL A 282 -8.76 2.01 16.51
N LEU A 283 -9.06 2.72 15.43
CA LEU A 283 -8.06 3.39 14.59
C LEU A 283 -7.80 4.85 15.04
N MET A 284 -8.37 5.25 16.18
CA MET A 284 -8.10 6.53 16.81
C MET A 284 -6.60 6.72 17.05
N GLY A 285 -6.04 7.81 16.51
CA GLY A 285 -4.59 8.05 16.58
C GLY A 285 -3.78 7.33 15.50
N GLY A 286 -4.44 6.94 14.41
CA GLY A 286 -3.84 6.38 13.19
C GLY A 286 -3.83 4.87 13.14
N CYS A 287 -3.92 4.35 11.92
CA CYS A 287 -3.78 2.94 11.64
C CYS A 287 -2.40 2.44 12.06
N GLY A 288 -2.33 1.32 12.78
CA GLY A 288 -1.06 0.78 13.31
C GLY A 288 -0.68 1.32 14.69
N THR A 289 -1.65 1.92 15.43
CA THR A 289 -1.43 2.43 16.80
C THR A 289 -0.26 3.42 16.91
N ALA A 290 -0.06 4.24 15.87
CA ALA A 290 1.06 5.18 15.78
C ALA A 290 1.08 6.18 16.96
N LEU A 291 -0.09 6.66 17.41
CA LEU A 291 -0.21 7.53 18.58
C LEU A 291 0.28 6.82 19.85
N CYS A 292 -0.16 5.58 20.08
CA CYS A 292 0.26 4.78 21.24
C CYS A 292 1.76 4.51 21.21
N LEU A 293 2.33 4.24 20.03
CA LEU A 293 3.77 4.06 19.84
C LEU A 293 4.54 5.33 20.20
N VAL A 294 4.09 6.50 19.71
CA VAL A 294 4.71 7.80 20.02
C VAL A 294 4.66 8.08 21.53
N ILE A 295 3.51 7.87 22.16
CA ILE A 295 3.34 8.04 23.62
C ILE A 295 4.28 7.08 24.37
N ALA A 296 4.32 5.81 23.99
CA ALA A 296 5.21 4.81 24.59
C ALA A 296 6.69 5.21 24.44
N MET A 297 7.09 5.69 23.27
CA MET A 297 8.46 6.19 23.03
C MET A 297 8.79 7.40 23.90
N LEU A 298 7.86 8.33 24.10
CA LEU A 298 8.06 9.52 24.95
C LEU A 298 8.22 9.12 26.42
N ILE A 299 7.49 8.11 26.88
CA ILE A 299 7.51 7.63 28.28
C ILE A 299 8.73 6.75 28.54
N VAL A 300 8.97 5.75 27.69
CA VAL A 300 9.93 4.65 27.96
C VAL A 300 11.33 4.96 27.46
N CYS A 301 11.48 5.66 26.34
CA CYS A 301 12.78 5.89 25.73
C CYS A 301 13.61 6.93 26.54
N ARG A 302 14.77 6.49 27.02
CA ARG A 302 15.75 7.36 27.70
C ARG A 302 16.73 8.05 26.77
N GLY A 303 16.91 7.53 25.55
CA GLY A 303 17.85 8.07 24.56
C GLY A 303 17.34 9.36 23.88
N LYS A 304 18.19 10.39 23.81
CA LYS A 304 17.86 11.68 23.19
C LYS A 304 17.41 11.55 21.72
N SER A 305 18.02 10.62 20.97
CA SER A 305 17.68 10.36 19.55
C SER A 305 16.25 9.82 19.42
N ASN A 306 15.87 8.81 20.20
CA ASN A 306 14.53 8.21 20.13
C ASN A 306 13.44 9.16 20.61
N ARG A 307 13.71 9.98 21.63
CA ARG A 307 12.79 11.05 22.06
C ARG A 307 12.63 12.14 21.00
N ARG A 308 13.69 12.48 20.27
CA ARG A 308 13.59 13.43 19.15
C ARG A 308 12.75 12.86 18.01
N LEU A 309 12.94 11.58 17.67
CA LEU A 309 12.10 10.88 16.68
C LEU A 309 10.63 10.84 17.10
N ALA A 310 10.34 10.54 18.37
CA ALA A 310 8.97 10.54 18.88
C ALA A 310 8.32 11.94 18.80
N LYS A 311 9.06 13.02 19.11
CA LYS A 311 8.55 14.39 18.98
C LYS A 311 8.28 14.78 17.52
N ILE A 312 9.13 14.37 16.59
CA ILE A 312 8.93 14.62 15.15
C ILE A 312 7.75 13.80 14.65
N GLY A 313 7.64 12.53 15.05
CA GLY A 313 6.53 11.64 14.68
C GLY A 313 5.20 12.00 15.34
N ALA A 314 5.19 12.77 16.42
CA ALA A 314 3.95 13.18 17.07
C ALA A 314 3.08 14.08 16.19
N PHE A 315 3.68 14.94 15.38
CA PHE A 315 2.96 15.86 14.52
C PHE A 315 2.11 15.14 13.45
N PRO A 316 2.66 14.23 12.61
CA PRO A 316 1.86 13.53 11.60
C PRO A 316 0.89 12.50 12.17
N VAL A 317 0.99 12.14 13.44
CA VAL A 317 0.12 11.15 14.09
C VAL A 317 -1.11 11.81 14.75
N LEU A 318 -1.05 13.11 15.01
CA LEU A 318 -2.18 13.87 15.55
C LEU A 318 -3.15 14.36 14.47
N PHE A 319 -2.75 14.28 13.21
CA PHE A 319 -3.52 14.65 12.02
C PHE A 319 -3.72 13.43 11.10
#